data_b25562e217cd14de2bd6e10d873b9f2c
#
_entry.id   b25562e217cd14de2bd6e10d873b9f2c
#
_cell.length_a   1.000
_cell.length_b   1.000
_cell.length_c   1.000
_cell.angle_alpha   90.00
_cell.angle_beta   90.00
_cell.angle_gamma   90.00
#
_symmetry.space_group_name_H-M   'P 1'
#
loop_
_entity.id
_entity.type
_entity.pdbx_description
1 polymer ?
#
loop_
_entity_poly.entity_id
_entity_poly.type
_entity_poly.pdbx_seq_one_letter_code
_entity_poly.pdbx_strand_id
1 'polypeptide(L)'
;MIPCGLLLAGYESATAITRSWQSLGGIEKRMLNFLENHDEQRIASDFFASNPRKAIPALIVSACMNTNPMMIYFGQEFGELGMDSEGFSGRDGRTTIFDYWSVDTIRRWRNGGKFDGKMLTEDQKHLYSIYKRLLTLCN
;
A
#
# COMPACT_ATOMS: atom_id res chain seq x y z
N MET A 1 -1.81 -11.00 -10.08
CA MET A 1 -1.55 -10.40 -8.76
C MET A 1 -0.44 -11.18 -8.10
N ILE A 2 0.66 -10.55 -7.70
CA ILE A 2 1.70 -11.22 -6.92
C ILE A 2 1.09 -11.46 -5.54
N PRO A 3 1.15 -12.67 -4.96
CA PRO A 3 0.51 -12.99 -3.68
C PRO A 3 1.27 -12.37 -2.50
N CYS A 4 1.51 -11.06 -2.56
CA CYS A 4 2.20 -10.32 -1.51
C CYS A 4 1.48 -10.42 -0.15
N GLY A 5 0.15 -10.58 -0.17
CA GLY A 5 -0.63 -10.71 1.05
C GLY A 5 -0.26 -11.92 1.88
N LEU A 6 -0.22 -13.11 1.30
CA LEU A 6 0.16 -14.35 1.99
C LEU A 6 1.61 -14.32 2.45
N LEU A 7 2.49 -13.69 1.69
CA LEU A 7 3.89 -13.54 2.02
C LEU A 7 4.10 -12.57 3.20
N LEU A 8 3.39 -11.45 3.20
CA LEU A 8 3.42 -10.49 4.31
C LEU A 8 2.84 -11.05 5.61
N ALA A 9 1.86 -11.95 5.49
CA ALA A 9 1.28 -12.67 6.63
C ALA A 9 2.17 -13.85 7.11
N GLY A 10 3.26 -14.16 6.39
CA GLY A 10 4.20 -15.24 6.77
C GLY A 10 3.75 -16.67 6.39
N TYR A 11 2.72 -16.80 5.55
CA TYR A 11 2.20 -18.11 5.12
C TYR A 11 2.89 -18.67 3.88
N GLU A 12 3.67 -17.85 3.16
CA GLU A 12 4.32 -18.25 1.92
C GLU A 12 5.81 -17.92 1.93
N SER A 13 6.59 -18.72 1.22
CA SER A 13 8.01 -18.45 1.00
C SER A 13 8.20 -17.33 -0.01
N ALA A 14 9.29 -16.56 0.12
CA ALA A 14 9.69 -15.54 -0.85
C ALA A 14 9.81 -16.06 -2.30
N THR A 15 10.08 -17.35 -2.48
CA THR A 15 10.10 -18.00 -3.81
C THR A 15 8.74 -18.02 -4.50
N ALA A 16 7.63 -17.79 -3.77
CA ALA A 16 6.30 -17.65 -4.35
C ALA A 16 6.19 -16.43 -5.27
N ILE A 17 6.93 -15.37 -4.99
CA ILE A 17 7.00 -14.17 -5.86
C ILE A 17 7.51 -14.57 -7.24
N THR A 18 8.64 -15.29 -7.30
CA THR A 18 9.24 -15.73 -8.56
C THR A 18 8.30 -16.64 -9.35
N ARG A 19 7.69 -17.61 -8.68
CA ARG A 19 6.72 -18.52 -9.32
C ARG A 19 5.53 -17.78 -9.90
N SER A 20 4.94 -16.86 -9.13
CA SER A 20 3.79 -16.05 -9.59
C SER A 20 4.16 -15.18 -10.77
N TRP A 21 5.32 -14.54 -10.74
CA TRP A 21 5.79 -13.71 -11.83
C TRP A 21 6.04 -14.52 -13.11
N GLN A 22 6.69 -15.68 -12.99
CA GLN A 22 6.95 -16.58 -14.12
C GLN A 22 5.67 -17.17 -14.72
N SER A 23 4.61 -17.32 -13.94
CA SER A 23 3.32 -17.85 -14.41
C SER A 23 2.51 -16.88 -15.29
N LEU A 24 2.93 -15.63 -15.42
CA LEU A 24 2.21 -14.62 -16.19
C LEU A 24 2.29 -14.80 -17.72
N GLY A 25 3.13 -15.73 -18.19
CA GLY A 25 3.11 -16.18 -19.59
C GLY A 25 3.38 -15.10 -20.63
N GLY A 26 4.20 -14.10 -20.32
CA GLY A 26 4.57 -13.02 -21.24
C GLY A 26 3.68 -11.77 -21.17
N ILE A 27 2.65 -11.77 -20.32
CA ILE A 27 1.82 -10.56 -20.10
C ILE A 27 2.36 -9.66 -18.99
N GLU A 28 3.43 -10.06 -18.31
CA GLU A 28 4.02 -9.36 -17.18
C GLU A 28 4.30 -7.89 -17.47
N LYS A 29 4.71 -7.56 -18.70
CA LYS A 29 4.98 -6.18 -19.14
C LYS A 29 3.75 -5.28 -19.23
N ARG A 30 2.56 -5.87 -19.12
CA ARG A 30 1.27 -5.16 -19.21
C ARG A 30 0.53 -5.13 -17.89
N MET A 31 1.18 -5.60 -16.83
CA MET A 31 0.57 -5.65 -15.49
C MET A 31 0.76 -4.34 -14.74
N LEU A 32 -0.24 -3.99 -13.94
CA LEU A 32 -0.14 -2.95 -12.94
C LEU A 32 0.32 -3.57 -11.61
N ASN A 33 1.39 -3.06 -11.04
CA ASN A 33 1.85 -3.47 -9.73
C ASN A 33 1.15 -2.65 -8.64
N PHE A 34 0.69 -3.29 -7.60
CA PHE A 34 0.13 -2.61 -6.43
C PHE A 34 0.17 -3.52 -5.19
N LEU A 35 0.08 -2.94 -4.01
CA LEU A 35 0.03 -3.66 -2.73
C LEU A 35 -1.35 -3.54 -2.07
N GLU A 36 -2.03 -2.43 -2.25
CA GLU A 36 -3.35 -2.13 -1.72
C GLU A 36 -4.28 -1.64 -2.82
N ASN A 37 -5.56 -1.92 -2.66
CA ASN A 37 -6.64 -1.40 -3.47
C ASN A 37 -7.93 -1.29 -2.62
N HIS A 38 -9.06 -1.01 -3.25
CA HIS A 38 -10.36 -0.88 -2.56
C HIS A 38 -11.00 -2.21 -2.17
N ASP A 39 -10.57 -3.32 -2.77
CA ASP A 39 -11.11 -4.67 -2.48
C ASP A 39 -10.36 -5.37 -1.34
N GLU A 40 -9.10 -5.00 -1.13
CA GLU A 40 -8.22 -5.63 -0.16
C GLU A 40 -8.15 -4.83 1.14
N GLN A 41 -7.86 -5.54 2.23
CA GLN A 41 -7.60 -4.89 3.51
C GLN A 41 -6.32 -4.07 3.46
N ARG A 42 -6.31 -2.94 4.15
CA ARG A 42 -5.11 -2.13 4.33
C ARG A 42 -4.02 -2.93 5.02
N ILE A 43 -2.78 -2.77 4.61
CA ILE A 43 -1.63 -3.44 5.23
C ILE A 43 -1.52 -3.10 6.71
N ALA A 44 -1.80 -1.85 7.07
CA ALA A 44 -1.73 -1.38 8.44
C ALA A 44 -2.93 -1.78 9.30
N SER A 45 -3.99 -2.36 8.73
CA SER A 45 -5.20 -2.75 9.46
C SER A 45 -4.93 -3.88 10.46
N ASP A 46 -5.74 -3.93 11.52
CA ASP A 46 -5.70 -5.01 12.50
C ASP A 46 -6.07 -6.37 11.91
N PHE A 47 -6.77 -6.36 10.77
CA PHE A 47 -7.20 -7.58 10.05
C PHE A 47 -6.13 -8.14 9.13
N PHE A 48 -5.02 -7.44 8.93
CA PHE A 48 -3.95 -7.90 8.05
C PHE A 48 -2.59 -7.87 8.76
N ALA A 49 -1.70 -6.93 8.46
CA ALA A 49 -0.33 -6.95 8.99
C ALA A 49 -0.13 -6.09 10.24
N SER A 50 -1.11 -5.26 10.62
CA SER A 50 -1.12 -4.32 11.76
C SER A 50 0.07 -3.35 11.81
N ASN A 51 0.94 -3.39 10.80
CA ASN A 51 2.11 -2.53 10.71
C ASN A 51 2.47 -2.26 9.26
N PRO A 52 2.34 -1.02 8.77
CA PRO A 52 2.60 -0.68 7.37
C PRO A 52 4.05 -0.89 6.93
N ARG A 53 5.00 -0.88 7.87
CA ARG A 53 6.43 -1.11 7.57
C ARG A 53 6.73 -2.54 7.15
N LYS A 54 5.90 -3.50 7.50
CA LYS A 54 6.04 -4.89 7.02
C LYS A 54 5.92 -5.00 5.50
N ALA A 55 5.26 -4.04 4.85
CA ALA A 55 5.14 -3.99 3.39
C ALA A 55 6.37 -3.47 2.66
N ILE A 56 7.36 -2.89 3.35
CA ILE A 56 8.52 -2.27 2.71
C ILE A 56 9.26 -3.25 1.76
N PRO A 57 9.54 -4.50 2.12
CA PRO A 57 10.15 -5.45 1.19
C PRO A 57 9.30 -5.69 -0.06
N ALA A 58 7.98 -5.84 0.11
CA ALA A 58 7.06 -6.04 -1.01
C ALA A 58 6.95 -4.79 -1.89
N LEU A 59 7.01 -3.60 -1.29
CA LEU A 59 7.05 -2.33 -2.00
C LEU A 59 8.31 -2.23 -2.88
N ILE A 60 9.47 -2.60 -2.34
CA ILE A 60 10.74 -2.61 -3.09
C ILE A 60 10.64 -3.56 -4.28
N VAL A 61 10.15 -4.78 -4.07
CA VAL A 61 9.97 -5.75 -5.15
C VAL A 61 9.01 -5.20 -6.21
N SER A 62 7.86 -4.66 -5.81
CA SER A 62 6.83 -4.15 -6.73
C SER A 62 7.30 -2.93 -7.53
N ALA A 63 8.13 -2.07 -6.93
CA ALA A 63 8.61 -0.85 -7.57
C ALA A 63 9.84 -1.07 -8.45
N CYS A 64 10.74 -2.02 -8.10
CA CYS A 64 12.07 -2.12 -8.70
C CYS A 64 12.29 -3.40 -9.51
N MET A 65 11.36 -4.37 -9.50
CA MET A 65 11.57 -5.65 -10.17
C MET A 65 11.38 -5.58 -11.68
N ASN A 66 10.62 -4.61 -12.15
CA ASN A 66 10.37 -4.36 -13.57
C ASN A 66 10.02 -2.87 -13.80
N THR A 67 9.78 -2.51 -15.06
CA THR A 67 9.41 -1.15 -15.48
C THR A 67 7.90 -0.95 -15.61
N ASN A 68 7.10 -1.83 -15.01
CA ASN A 68 5.65 -1.72 -15.05
C ASN A 68 5.15 -0.55 -14.19
N PRO A 69 4.02 0.04 -14.56
CA PRO A 69 3.42 1.07 -13.72
C PRO A 69 3.07 0.51 -12.34
N MET A 70 3.29 1.30 -11.32
CA MET A 70 2.94 0.99 -9.95
C MET A 70 1.86 1.93 -9.45
N MET A 71 0.81 1.38 -8.86
CA MET A 71 -0.22 2.13 -8.17
C MET A 71 0.07 2.16 -6.67
N ILE A 72 0.07 3.35 -6.10
CA ILE A 72 -0.02 3.56 -4.66
C ILE A 72 -1.46 3.91 -4.34
N TYR A 73 -2.12 3.08 -3.54
CA TYR A 73 -3.47 3.36 -3.12
C TYR A 73 -3.46 4.48 -2.08
N PHE A 74 -4.36 5.46 -2.22
CA PHE A 74 -4.33 6.70 -1.42
C PHE A 74 -4.25 6.42 0.08
N GLY A 75 -3.31 7.07 0.77
CA GLY A 75 -3.05 6.87 2.20
C GLY A 75 -2.11 5.71 2.52
N GLN A 76 -1.79 4.83 1.56
CA GLN A 76 -0.86 3.71 1.76
C GLN A 76 0.50 4.21 2.22
N GLU A 77 0.97 5.30 1.63
CA GLU A 77 2.24 5.96 1.94
C GLU A 77 2.30 6.57 3.35
N PHE A 78 1.14 6.71 3.98
CA PHE A 78 1.00 7.20 5.36
C PHE A 78 0.60 6.10 6.34
N GLY A 79 0.43 4.87 5.87
CA GLY A 79 0.01 3.74 6.69
C GLY A 79 -1.44 3.82 7.14
N GLU A 80 -2.35 4.12 6.20
CA GLU A 80 -3.79 4.14 6.48
C GLU A 80 -4.26 2.79 7.02
N LEU A 81 -5.04 2.84 8.10
CA LEU A 81 -5.48 1.65 8.81
C LEU A 81 -6.75 1.02 8.22
N GLY A 82 -7.62 1.83 7.62
CA GLY A 82 -8.94 1.38 7.18
C GLY A 82 -9.79 0.84 8.33
N MET A 83 -9.62 1.40 9.53
CA MET A 83 -10.30 0.92 10.74
C MET A 83 -11.45 1.83 11.18
N ASP A 84 -11.77 2.81 10.38
CA ASP A 84 -12.96 3.65 10.53
C ASP A 84 -14.15 3.04 9.76
N SER A 85 -15.20 3.80 9.60
CA SER A 85 -16.43 3.35 8.94
C SER A 85 -16.45 3.54 7.41
N GLU A 86 -15.29 3.76 6.80
CA GLU A 86 -15.15 3.99 5.36
C GLU A 86 -15.20 2.72 4.50
N GLY A 87 -15.17 1.55 5.10
CA GLY A 87 -15.25 0.27 4.38
C GLY A 87 -16.64 -0.03 3.83
N PHE A 88 -16.73 -0.99 2.94
CA PHE A 88 -18.02 -1.44 2.37
C PHE A 88 -18.96 -2.08 3.41
N SER A 89 -18.41 -2.67 4.43
CA SER A 89 -19.13 -3.36 5.51
C SER A 89 -18.87 -2.76 6.89
N GLY A 90 -18.42 -1.52 6.93
CA GLY A 90 -18.03 -0.83 8.14
C GLY A 90 -16.54 -1.02 8.45
N ARG A 91 -16.23 -1.24 9.70
CA ARG A 91 -14.86 -1.34 10.21
C ARG A 91 -14.20 -2.69 9.89
N ASP A 92 -13.80 -2.89 8.65
CA ASP A 92 -13.29 -4.15 8.12
C ASP A 92 -11.85 -4.11 7.59
N GLY A 93 -11.16 -2.99 7.78
CA GLY A 93 -9.77 -2.80 7.33
C GLY A 93 -9.64 -2.36 5.88
N ARG A 94 -10.76 -2.00 5.22
CA ARG A 94 -10.81 -1.49 3.85
C ARG A 94 -11.17 -0.02 3.83
N THR A 95 -10.85 0.65 2.73
CA THR A 95 -11.31 2.02 2.47
C THR A 95 -11.95 2.08 1.09
N THR A 96 -13.12 2.71 1.01
CA THR A 96 -13.81 2.91 -0.26
C THR A 96 -13.13 3.99 -1.11
N ILE A 97 -13.22 3.84 -2.42
CA ILE A 97 -12.78 4.88 -3.37
C ILE A 97 -13.70 6.11 -3.37
N PHE A 98 -14.88 6.00 -2.77
CA PHE A 98 -15.90 7.07 -2.80
C PHE A 98 -15.73 8.08 -1.68
N ASP A 99 -15.13 7.68 -0.55
CA ASP A 99 -15.04 8.51 0.66
C ASP A 99 -13.58 8.86 1.03
N TYR A 100 -12.70 9.01 0.02
CA TYR A 100 -11.28 9.31 0.22
C TYR A 100 -11.03 10.57 1.06
N TRP A 101 -11.95 11.53 1.05
CA TRP A 101 -11.86 12.76 1.86
C TRP A 101 -12.11 12.53 3.35
N SER A 102 -12.70 11.42 3.74
CA SER A 102 -12.94 11.06 5.14
C SER A 102 -11.76 10.33 5.79
N VAL A 103 -10.85 9.81 5.00
CA VAL A 103 -9.68 9.06 5.46
C VAL A 103 -8.77 9.93 6.32
N ASP A 104 -8.50 9.49 7.56
CA ASP A 104 -7.81 10.30 8.56
C ASP A 104 -6.39 10.71 8.14
N THR A 105 -5.61 9.78 7.57
CA THR A 105 -4.26 10.07 7.12
C THR A 105 -4.21 11.11 6.02
N ILE A 106 -5.16 11.09 5.09
CA ILE A 106 -5.28 12.07 4.02
C ILE A 106 -5.68 13.44 4.58
N ARG A 107 -6.62 13.48 5.55
CA ARG A 107 -7.00 14.73 6.23
C ARG A 107 -5.81 15.35 6.95
N ARG A 108 -5.00 14.54 7.64
CA ARG A 108 -3.78 15.01 8.33
C ARG A 108 -2.74 15.54 7.35
N TRP A 109 -2.51 14.82 6.26
CA TRP A 109 -1.60 15.28 5.20
C TRP A 109 -2.08 16.59 4.58
N ARG A 110 -3.37 16.68 4.27
CA ARG A 110 -3.99 17.87 3.67
C ARG A 110 -3.91 19.10 4.59
N ASN A 111 -4.00 18.92 5.89
CA ASN A 111 -3.90 19.98 6.91
C ASN A 111 -4.70 21.23 6.57
N GLY A 112 -6.02 21.09 6.38
CA GLY A 112 -6.91 22.20 6.08
C GLY A 112 -6.66 22.88 4.71
N GLY A 113 -5.99 22.21 3.77
CA GLY A 113 -5.68 22.71 2.44
C GLY A 113 -4.26 23.26 2.28
N LYS A 114 -3.41 23.14 3.30
CA LYS A 114 -1.99 23.55 3.25
C LYS A 114 -1.10 22.53 2.55
N PHE A 115 -1.51 21.26 2.53
CA PHE A 115 -0.78 20.14 1.90
C PHE A 115 0.67 19.98 2.38
N ASP A 116 0.94 20.31 3.63
CA ASP A 116 2.28 20.34 4.22
C ASP A 116 2.58 19.14 5.15
N GLY A 117 1.60 18.27 5.36
CA GLY A 117 1.76 17.08 6.19
C GLY A 117 2.07 17.35 7.66
N LYS A 118 1.91 18.58 8.15
CA LYS A 118 2.29 18.92 9.55
C LYS A 118 1.49 18.16 10.59
N MET A 119 0.29 17.72 10.25
CA MET A 119 -0.58 16.95 11.15
C MET A 119 -0.27 15.44 11.14
N LEU A 120 0.62 14.97 10.27
CA LEU A 120 1.10 13.59 10.28
C LEU A 120 1.96 13.33 11.51
N THR A 121 1.86 12.11 12.05
CA THR A 121 2.78 11.65 13.10
C THR A 121 4.20 11.47 12.56
N GLU A 122 5.20 11.38 13.43
CA GLU A 122 6.58 11.16 13.00
C GLU A 122 6.74 9.80 12.28
N ASP A 123 6.02 8.77 12.72
CA ASP A 123 6.01 7.48 12.03
C ASP A 123 5.42 7.56 10.61
N GLN A 124 4.33 8.31 10.44
CA GLN A 124 3.72 8.55 9.14
C GLN A 124 4.66 9.34 8.21
N LYS A 125 5.30 10.38 8.71
CA LYS A 125 6.30 11.16 7.96
C LYS A 125 7.50 10.28 7.56
N HIS A 126 7.96 9.43 8.47
CA HIS A 126 9.06 8.52 8.19
C HIS A 126 8.69 7.51 7.10
N LEU A 127 7.51 6.87 7.20
CA LEU A 127 7.00 5.96 6.19
C LEU A 127 6.90 6.65 4.83
N TYR A 128 6.29 7.82 4.78
CA TYR A 128 6.19 8.64 3.57
C TYR A 128 7.55 8.93 2.95
N SER A 129 8.56 9.23 3.76
CA SER A 129 9.92 9.47 3.28
C SER A 129 10.53 8.26 2.58
N ILE A 130 10.23 7.04 3.07
CA ILE A 130 10.67 5.78 2.45
C ILE A 130 9.99 5.62 1.08
N TYR A 131 8.67 5.79 1.01
CA TYR A 131 7.92 5.73 -0.26
C TYR A 131 8.48 6.73 -1.27
N LYS A 132 8.63 7.99 -0.87
CA LYS A 132 9.15 9.06 -1.72
C LYS A 132 10.53 8.72 -2.28
N ARG A 133 11.45 8.28 -1.43
CA ARG A 133 12.82 7.91 -1.85
C ARG A 133 12.82 6.74 -2.81
N LEU A 134 12.08 5.68 -2.48
CA LEU A 134 12.02 4.49 -3.32
C LEU A 134 11.44 4.79 -4.71
N LEU A 135 10.30 5.47 -4.77
CA LEU A 135 9.66 5.81 -6.04
C LEU A 135 10.50 6.78 -6.88
N THR A 136 11.31 7.63 -6.25
CA THR A 136 12.26 8.49 -6.97
C THR A 136 13.43 7.70 -7.56
N LEU A 137 13.83 6.59 -6.92
CA LEU A 137 14.94 5.75 -7.41
C LEU A 137 14.50 4.79 -8.53
N CYS A 138 13.23 4.38 -8.54
CA CYS A 138 12.72 3.38 -9.49
C CYS A 138 12.00 4.01 -10.72
N ASN A 139 11.88 5.33 -10.77
CA ASN A 139 11.41 6.11 -11.93
C ASN A 139 12.61 6.80 -12.57
#